data_5523b1d85be2afb30590eeff1e3df532
#
_entry.id   5523b1d85be2afb30590eeff1e3df532
#
_cell.length_a   1.000
_cell.length_b   1.000
_cell.length_c   1.000
_cell.angle_alpha   90.00
_cell.angle_beta   90.00
_cell.angle_gamma   90.00
#
_symmetry.space_group_name_H-M   'P 1'
#
loop_
_entity.id
_entity.type
_entity.pdbx_description
1 polymer ?
#
loop_
_entity_poly.entity_id
_entity_poly.type
_entity_poly.pdbx_seq_one_letter_code
_entity_poly.pdbx_strand_id
1 'polypeptide(L)'
;HPLPDHLSEQEILFIRKGLEYAKIVNLQDEVNEFNTLINNILVYQRRNAQNALPSSFKIQSERCYNRIQLSRGIALTIIVIGMIFTLTLLRKNNFTSKRIPLIITIFLLTTFLYLMLLFSLRWIISGSIPISNGYETMLFLALCFSISAVISIRKSSLSASISTLLIGFSLLTATLAYSSSITQLSPVLDSPWLSVHVTTIMISYTLFGLITLNSIVALYILWRRADFTFLTYTQRNNLLLLYPAIWLLVIGIILGSIWANQSWGSYWSWDPKEVWALISALVYLYPLQSQLKEATNAKNFHIYIAFAFFSILFTYFGVNHLLGGLHSYVQ
;
A
#
# COMPACT_ATOMS: atom_id res chain seq x y z
N HIS A 1 -24.56 13.57 6.37
CA HIS A 1 -25.33 12.37 6.04
C HIS A 1 -26.80 12.71 6.18
N PRO A 2 -27.66 12.33 5.24
CA PRO A 2 -29.10 12.42 5.46
C PRO A 2 -29.45 11.57 6.68
N LEU A 3 -30.25 12.12 7.57
CA LEU A 3 -30.77 11.41 8.73
C LEU A 3 -31.70 10.29 8.24
N PRO A 4 -31.73 9.10 8.92
CA PRO A 4 -32.61 8.04 8.51
C PRO A 4 -34.08 8.47 8.47
N ASP A 5 -34.78 8.13 7.39
CA ASP A 5 -36.18 8.56 7.14
C ASP A 5 -37.22 8.12 8.18
N HIS A 6 -36.80 7.30 9.15
CA HIS A 6 -37.70 6.76 10.21
C HIS A 6 -37.59 7.50 11.55
N LEU A 7 -36.78 8.55 11.66
CA LEU A 7 -36.69 9.38 12.86
C LEU A 7 -37.78 10.47 12.84
N SER A 8 -38.50 10.61 13.95
CA SER A 8 -39.45 11.70 14.11
C SER A 8 -38.72 13.07 14.15
N GLU A 9 -39.38 14.13 13.72
CA GLU A 9 -38.83 15.48 13.79
C GLU A 9 -38.39 15.85 15.23
N GLN A 10 -39.08 15.35 16.23
CA GLN A 10 -38.76 15.59 17.64
C GLN A 10 -37.46 14.90 18.06
N GLU A 11 -37.15 13.71 17.55
CA GLU A 11 -35.92 13.00 17.82
C GLU A 11 -34.71 13.68 17.14
N ILE A 12 -34.91 14.15 15.92
CA ILE A 12 -33.91 14.93 15.19
C ILE A 12 -33.60 16.24 15.93
N LEU A 13 -34.62 16.92 16.40
CA LEU A 13 -34.50 18.17 17.15
C LEU A 13 -33.79 17.95 18.50
N PHE A 14 -34.10 16.84 19.20
CA PHE A 14 -33.47 16.44 20.47
C PHE A 14 -31.98 16.23 20.32
N ILE A 15 -31.56 15.45 19.32
CA ILE A 15 -30.14 15.16 19.05
C ILE A 15 -29.39 16.45 18.71
N ARG A 16 -29.97 17.28 17.82
CA ARG A 16 -29.37 18.55 17.39
C ARG A 16 -29.21 19.53 18.56
N LYS A 17 -30.25 19.74 19.35
CA LYS A 17 -30.21 20.61 20.53
C LYS A 17 -29.26 20.06 21.61
N GLY A 18 -29.21 18.74 21.79
CA GLY A 18 -28.30 18.12 22.74
C GLY A 18 -26.83 18.35 22.37
N LEU A 19 -26.47 18.26 21.09
CA LEU A 19 -25.12 18.52 20.61
C LEU A 19 -24.75 20.02 20.67
N GLU A 20 -25.67 20.90 20.36
CA GLU A 20 -25.49 22.38 20.50
C GLU A 20 -25.27 22.76 21.96
N TYR A 21 -26.08 22.21 22.85
CA TYR A 21 -25.96 22.47 24.30
C TYR A 21 -24.64 21.90 24.85
N ALA A 22 -24.24 20.68 24.45
CA ALA A 22 -22.95 20.10 24.82
C ALA A 22 -21.77 20.98 24.39
N LYS A 23 -21.87 21.63 23.20
CA LYS A 23 -20.86 22.55 22.72
C LYS A 23 -20.77 23.83 23.59
N ILE A 24 -21.92 24.36 24.00
CA ILE A 24 -21.99 25.58 24.87
C ILE A 24 -21.40 25.28 26.25
N VAL A 25 -21.82 24.15 26.87
CA VAL A 25 -21.33 23.72 28.18
C VAL A 25 -19.83 23.45 28.20
N ASN A 26 -19.31 22.86 27.11
CA ASN A 26 -17.86 22.64 26.97
C ASN A 26 -17.08 23.97 26.85
N LEU A 27 -17.68 25.01 26.26
CA LEU A 27 -17.08 26.34 26.15
C LEU A 27 -17.09 27.11 27.49
N GLN A 28 -17.96 26.71 28.44
CA GLN A 28 -18.08 27.31 29.75
C GLN A 28 -17.28 26.59 30.84
N ASP A 29 -16.47 25.56 30.46
CA ASP A 29 -15.66 24.73 31.37
C ASP A 29 -16.46 24.02 32.48
N GLU A 30 -17.78 23.81 32.31
CA GLU A 30 -18.61 23.04 33.24
C GLU A 30 -18.52 21.53 32.99
N VAL A 31 -17.41 20.94 33.36
CA VAL A 31 -17.05 19.54 33.07
C VAL A 31 -18.10 18.52 33.56
N ASN A 32 -18.74 18.79 34.72
CA ASN A 32 -19.72 17.86 35.31
C ASN A 32 -21.03 17.83 34.52
N GLU A 33 -21.53 19.00 34.08
CA GLU A 33 -22.71 19.08 33.22
C GLU A 33 -22.47 18.46 31.85
N PHE A 34 -21.29 18.74 31.26
CA PHE A 34 -20.87 18.16 29.99
C PHE A 34 -20.87 16.63 30.07
N ASN A 35 -20.24 16.02 31.11
CA ASN A 35 -20.20 14.58 31.29
C ASN A 35 -21.60 13.98 31.49
N THR A 36 -22.47 14.64 32.23
CA THR A 36 -23.85 14.19 32.42
C THR A 36 -24.62 14.17 31.11
N LEU A 37 -24.47 15.23 30.30
CA LEU A 37 -25.10 15.33 28.99
C LEU A 37 -24.61 14.25 28.01
N ILE A 38 -23.29 14.03 27.94
CA ILE A 38 -22.70 12.96 27.13
C ILE A 38 -23.21 11.60 27.56
N ASN A 39 -23.32 11.33 28.88
CA ASN A 39 -23.88 10.07 29.37
C ASN A 39 -25.34 9.90 28.97
N ASN A 40 -26.15 10.95 29.02
CA ASN A 40 -27.55 10.89 28.57
C ASN A 40 -27.66 10.60 27.08
N ILE A 41 -26.82 11.21 26.25
CA ILE A 41 -26.73 10.93 24.81
C ILE A 41 -26.33 9.46 24.57
N LEU A 42 -25.35 8.96 25.29
CA LEU A 42 -24.92 7.55 25.20
C LEU A 42 -26.02 6.57 25.59
N VAL A 43 -26.80 6.87 26.64
CA VAL A 43 -27.95 6.05 27.06
C VAL A 43 -29.03 6.06 25.97
N TYR A 44 -29.32 7.22 25.41
CA TYR A 44 -30.28 7.35 24.30
C TYR A 44 -29.84 6.54 23.07
N GLN A 45 -28.58 6.67 22.65
CA GLN A 45 -28.01 5.92 21.53
C GLN A 45 -28.10 4.41 21.77
N ARG A 46 -27.75 3.91 22.99
CA ARG A 46 -27.84 2.48 23.31
C ARG A 46 -29.26 1.94 23.27
N ARG A 47 -30.26 2.76 23.62
CA ARG A 47 -31.67 2.36 23.57
C ARG A 47 -32.22 2.26 22.14
N ASN A 48 -31.84 3.21 21.28
CA ASN A 48 -32.45 3.37 19.96
C ASN A 48 -31.62 2.76 18.81
N ALA A 49 -30.29 2.72 18.92
CA ALA A 49 -29.42 2.22 17.86
C ALA A 49 -29.09 0.72 17.97
N GLN A 50 -29.39 0.07 19.09
CA GLN A 50 -29.17 -1.37 19.32
C GLN A 50 -27.89 -1.94 18.64
N ASN A 51 -28.05 -2.73 17.57
CA ASN A 51 -26.96 -3.40 16.84
C ASN A 51 -26.17 -2.49 15.90
N ALA A 52 -26.59 -1.25 15.68
CA ALA A 52 -25.88 -0.28 14.83
C ALA A 52 -24.67 0.37 15.54
N LEU A 53 -24.57 0.25 16.86
CA LEU A 53 -23.44 0.80 17.61
C LEU A 53 -22.19 -0.08 17.44
N PRO A 54 -21.02 0.49 17.15
CA PRO A 54 -19.77 -0.25 17.10
C PRO A 54 -19.43 -0.83 18.48
N SER A 55 -18.82 -2.03 18.50
CA SER A 55 -18.36 -2.65 19.73
C SER A 55 -17.31 -1.78 20.44
N SER A 56 -17.19 -1.93 21.77
CA SER A 56 -16.16 -1.23 22.55
C SER A 56 -14.75 -1.52 22.05
N PHE A 57 -14.49 -2.73 21.56
CA PHE A 57 -13.24 -3.13 20.94
C PHE A 57 -12.96 -2.35 19.65
N LYS A 58 -13.95 -2.18 18.79
CA LYS A 58 -13.83 -1.39 17.54
C LYS A 58 -13.52 0.08 17.83
N ILE A 59 -14.18 0.67 18.83
CA ILE A 59 -13.94 2.05 19.28
C ILE A 59 -12.52 2.21 19.83
N GLN A 60 -12.04 1.25 20.64
CA GLN A 60 -10.68 1.29 21.18
C GLN A 60 -9.63 1.14 20.08
N SER A 61 -9.88 0.26 19.10
CA SER A 61 -9.01 0.07 17.94
C SER A 61 -8.91 1.34 17.10
N GLU A 62 -10.02 2.05 16.90
CA GLU A 62 -10.03 3.33 16.18
C GLU A 62 -9.26 4.42 16.95
N ARG A 63 -9.44 4.51 18.27
CA ARG A 63 -8.67 5.44 19.11
C ARG A 63 -7.16 5.15 19.04
N CYS A 64 -6.78 3.87 19.06
CA CYS A 64 -5.39 3.45 18.91
C CYS A 64 -4.86 3.85 17.52
N TYR A 65 -5.60 3.52 16.46
CA TYR A 65 -5.25 3.87 15.08
C TYR A 65 -5.02 5.38 14.91
N ASN A 66 -5.93 6.21 15.42
CA ASN A 66 -5.85 7.68 15.31
C ASN A 66 -4.63 8.27 16.05
N ARG A 67 -4.11 7.59 17.10
CA ARG A 67 -2.89 8.01 17.80
C ARG A 67 -1.61 7.67 17.05
N ILE A 68 -1.60 6.55 16.34
CA ILE A 68 -0.41 6.00 15.68
C ILE A 68 -0.48 6.09 14.16
N GLN A 69 -1.52 6.74 13.62
CA GLN A 69 -1.72 6.82 12.17
C GLN A 69 -0.48 7.38 11.46
N LEU A 70 -0.32 6.95 10.23
CA LEU A 70 0.80 7.32 9.39
C LEU A 70 0.85 8.83 9.17
N SER A 71 2.01 9.43 9.47
CA SER A 71 2.31 10.83 9.15
C SER A 71 3.34 10.92 8.03
N ARG A 72 3.35 12.05 7.31
CA ARG A 72 4.39 12.34 6.31
C ARG A 72 5.80 12.31 6.91
N GLY A 73 5.93 12.74 8.17
CA GLY A 73 7.22 12.71 8.89
C GLY A 73 7.76 11.29 9.04
N ILE A 74 6.91 10.31 9.37
CA ILE A 74 7.31 8.90 9.47
C ILE A 74 7.79 8.38 8.10
N ALA A 75 7.05 8.65 7.03
CA ALA A 75 7.43 8.23 5.69
C ALA A 75 8.78 8.82 5.26
N LEU A 76 8.99 10.12 5.48
CA LEU A 76 10.27 10.80 5.18
C LEU A 76 11.42 10.25 6.03
N THR A 77 11.21 9.97 7.31
CA THR A 77 12.22 9.36 8.18
C THR A 77 12.67 8.00 7.66
N ILE A 78 11.73 7.16 7.20
CA ILE A 78 12.04 5.85 6.61
C ILE A 78 12.86 6.02 5.31
N ILE A 79 12.51 6.99 4.45
CA ILE A 79 13.27 7.28 3.23
C ILE A 79 14.70 7.72 3.59
N VAL A 80 14.86 8.64 4.53
CA VAL A 80 16.19 9.15 4.93
C VAL A 80 17.06 8.01 5.48
N ILE A 81 16.51 7.17 6.35
CA ILE A 81 17.23 6.00 6.90
C ILE A 81 17.59 5.02 5.76
N GLY A 82 16.66 4.74 4.84
CA GLY A 82 16.91 3.91 3.67
C GLY A 82 18.01 4.48 2.77
N MET A 83 18.02 5.80 2.53
CA MET A 83 19.07 6.48 1.77
C MET A 83 20.43 6.37 2.47
N ILE A 84 20.50 6.69 3.76
CA ILE A 84 21.76 6.58 4.52
C ILE A 84 22.28 5.14 4.49
N PHE A 85 21.40 4.16 4.65
CA PHE A 85 21.77 2.75 4.59
C PHE A 85 22.31 2.37 3.20
N THR A 86 21.62 2.76 2.14
CA THR A 86 22.07 2.51 0.75
C THR A 86 23.42 3.20 0.47
N LEU A 87 23.58 4.48 0.84
CA LEU A 87 24.81 5.22 0.65
C LEU A 87 26.00 4.62 1.44
N THR A 88 25.77 4.14 2.66
CA THR A 88 26.82 3.47 3.46
C THR A 88 27.27 2.15 2.81
N LEU A 89 26.33 1.39 2.21
CA LEU A 89 26.68 0.19 1.44
C LEU A 89 27.48 0.53 0.19
N LEU A 90 27.05 1.55 -0.55
CA LEU A 90 27.75 2.05 -1.74
C LEU A 90 29.17 2.50 -1.42
N ARG A 91 29.38 3.19 -0.29
CA ARG A 91 30.71 3.66 0.14
C ARG A 91 31.62 2.52 0.56
N LYS A 92 31.12 1.57 1.34
CA LYS A 92 31.90 0.44 1.89
C LYS A 92 32.12 -0.70 0.91
N ASN A 93 31.54 -0.68 -0.27
CA ASN A 93 31.56 -1.77 -1.26
C ASN A 93 31.04 -3.12 -0.72
N ASN A 94 30.05 -3.09 0.17
CA ASN A 94 29.61 -4.27 0.93
C ASN A 94 28.22 -4.77 0.48
N PHE A 95 27.99 -4.84 -0.83
CA PHE A 95 26.69 -5.18 -1.42
C PHE A 95 26.25 -6.62 -1.16
N THR A 96 27.23 -7.53 -1.12
CA THR A 96 27.01 -8.96 -0.90
C THR A 96 27.08 -9.34 0.59
N SER A 97 27.33 -8.39 1.47
CA SER A 97 27.39 -8.65 2.91
C SER A 97 26.05 -9.22 3.42
N LYS A 98 26.13 -10.33 4.10
CA LYS A 98 25.00 -10.93 4.83
C LYS A 98 24.84 -10.36 6.25
N ARG A 99 25.77 -9.47 6.66
CA ARG A 99 25.75 -8.86 8.01
C ARG A 99 25.17 -7.46 7.93
N ILE A 100 23.96 -7.31 8.42
CA ILE A 100 23.31 -6.01 8.63
C ILE A 100 23.56 -5.57 10.07
N PRO A 101 23.92 -4.30 10.32
CA PRO A 101 24.04 -3.79 11.67
C PRO A 101 22.78 -4.03 12.51
N LEU A 102 22.95 -4.40 13.77
CA LEU A 102 21.84 -4.71 14.68
C LEU A 102 20.80 -3.58 14.74
N ILE A 103 21.24 -2.33 14.72
CA ILE A 103 20.36 -1.16 14.73
C ILE A 103 19.42 -1.12 13.52
N ILE A 104 19.94 -1.46 12.32
CA ILE A 104 19.12 -1.54 11.11
C ILE A 104 18.16 -2.72 11.19
N THR A 105 18.60 -3.86 11.72
CA THR A 105 17.73 -5.02 11.93
C THR A 105 16.56 -4.69 12.84
N ILE A 106 16.81 -4.03 13.97
CA ILE A 106 15.77 -3.57 14.90
C ILE A 106 14.82 -2.59 14.18
N PHE A 107 15.37 -1.63 13.44
CA PHE A 107 14.57 -0.66 12.67
C PHE A 107 13.66 -1.35 11.66
N LEU A 108 14.14 -2.34 10.89
CA LEU A 108 13.33 -3.07 9.91
C LEU A 108 12.22 -3.89 10.59
N LEU A 109 12.52 -4.55 11.69
CA LEU A 109 11.53 -5.32 12.45
C LEU A 109 10.48 -4.40 13.09
N THR A 110 10.86 -3.27 13.66
CA THR A 110 9.90 -2.30 14.22
C THR A 110 9.03 -1.67 13.15
N THR A 111 9.59 -1.36 11.97
CA THR A 111 8.83 -0.86 10.82
C THR A 111 7.82 -1.91 10.34
N PHE A 112 8.23 -3.17 10.24
CA PHE A 112 7.32 -4.27 9.87
C PHE A 112 6.17 -4.42 10.87
N LEU A 113 6.47 -4.46 12.17
CA LEU A 113 5.46 -4.58 13.23
C LEU A 113 4.50 -3.38 13.25
N TYR A 114 5.03 -2.17 13.04
CA TYR A 114 4.22 -0.95 12.93
C TYR A 114 3.23 -1.03 11.75
N LEU A 115 3.70 -1.43 10.56
CA LEU A 115 2.84 -1.56 9.37
C LEU A 115 1.81 -2.68 9.53
N MET A 116 2.19 -3.81 10.13
CA MET A 116 1.27 -4.90 10.48
C MET A 116 0.18 -4.41 11.43
N LEU A 117 0.55 -3.65 12.45
CA LEU A 117 -0.40 -3.09 13.40
C LEU A 117 -1.36 -2.11 12.73
N LEU A 118 -0.86 -1.16 11.92
CA LEU A 118 -1.70 -0.22 11.19
C LEU A 118 -2.69 -0.94 10.26
N PHE A 119 -2.21 -1.94 9.52
CA PHE A 119 -3.04 -2.71 8.60
C PHE A 119 -4.11 -3.51 9.34
N SER A 120 -3.75 -4.18 10.44
CA SER A 120 -4.67 -4.97 11.26
C SER A 120 -5.74 -4.10 11.95
N LEU A 121 -5.35 -2.95 12.51
CA LEU A 121 -6.29 -2.01 13.12
C LEU A 121 -7.29 -1.48 12.08
N ARG A 122 -6.80 -1.14 10.88
CA ARG A 122 -7.66 -0.69 9.81
C ARG A 122 -8.65 -1.76 9.38
N TRP A 123 -8.23 -3.02 9.30
CA TRP A 123 -9.12 -4.17 9.03
C TRP A 123 -10.20 -4.33 10.10
N ILE A 124 -9.84 -4.25 11.39
CA ILE A 124 -10.80 -4.33 12.49
C ILE A 124 -11.83 -3.18 12.42
N ILE A 125 -11.39 -1.97 12.10
CA ILE A 125 -12.25 -0.78 12.06
C ILE A 125 -13.18 -0.83 10.85
N SER A 126 -12.69 -1.15 9.65
CA SER A 126 -13.50 -1.23 8.43
C SER A 126 -14.42 -2.45 8.42
N GLY A 127 -13.96 -3.58 8.97
CA GLY A 127 -14.65 -4.88 8.88
C GLY A 127 -14.35 -5.64 7.58
N SER A 128 -13.60 -5.04 6.65
CA SER A 128 -13.18 -5.63 5.37
C SER A 128 -11.66 -5.53 5.20
N ILE A 129 -11.08 -6.32 4.30
CA ILE A 129 -9.63 -6.27 4.02
C ILE A 129 -9.29 -4.89 3.48
N PRO A 130 -8.33 -4.14 4.08
CA PRO A 130 -8.04 -2.76 3.72
C PRO A 130 -7.16 -2.65 2.46
N ILE A 131 -7.76 -2.90 1.29
CA ILE A 131 -7.14 -2.82 -0.05
C ILE A 131 -8.10 -2.21 -1.08
N SER A 132 -9.08 -1.46 -0.62
CA SER A 132 -10.21 -0.99 -1.43
C SER A 132 -10.00 0.39 -2.04
N ASN A 133 -9.06 1.16 -1.53
CA ASN A 133 -8.73 2.50 -2.03
C ASN A 133 -7.21 2.70 -2.17
N GLY A 134 -6.81 3.83 -2.77
CA GLY A 134 -5.40 4.11 -3.05
C GLY A 134 -4.52 4.21 -1.79
N TYR A 135 -5.04 4.74 -0.68
CA TYR A 135 -4.30 4.77 0.59
C TYR A 135 -4.01 3.36 1.11
N GLU A 136 -5.02 2.50 1.09
CA GLU A 136 -4.94 1.12 1.59
C GLU A 136 -4.01 0.26 0.73
N THR A 137 -4.10 0.40 -0.60
CA THR A 137 -3.22 -0.33 -1.52
C THR A 137 -1.77 0.11 -1.37
N MET A 138 -1.47 1.40 -1.14
CA MET A 138 -0.12 1.88 -0.87
C MET A 138 0.40 1.40 0.49
N LEU A 139 -0.47 1.36 1.52
CA LEU A 139 -0.13 0.79 2.83
C LEU A 139 0.18 -0.71 2.72
N PHE A 140 -0.63 -1.46 1.97
CA PHE A 140 -0.40 -2.87 1.70
C PHE A 140 0.90 -3.10 0.92
N LEU A 141 1.18 -2.27 -0.08
CA LEU A 141 2.43 -2.32 -0.84
C LEU A 141 3.65 -2.08 0.07
N ALA A 142 3.57 -1.09 0.97
CA ALA A 142 4.62 -0.85 1.98
C ALA A 142 4.80 -2.06 2.92
N LEU A 143 3.71 -2.71 3.31
CA LEU A 143 3.76 -3.94 4.11
C LEU A 143 4.47 -5.08 3.35
N CYS A 144 4.17 -5.29 2.07
CA CYS A 144 4.85 -6.28 1.23
C CYS A 144 6.35 -5.97 1.09
N PHE A 145 6.74 -4.71 0.92
CA PHE A 145 8.15 -4.32 0.93
C PHE A 145 8.79 -4.54 2.29
N SER A 146 8.07 -4.35 3.40
CA SER A 146 8.61 -4.61 4.74
C SER A 146 8.85 -6.10 4.99
N ILE A 147 7.98 -6.97 4.49
CA ILE A 147 8.20 -8.44 4.49
C ILE A 147 9.47 -8.77 3.69
N SER A 148 9.62 -8.19 2.50
CA SER A 148 10.83 -8.36 1.68
C SER A 148 12.09 -7.88 2.43
N ALA A 149 12.03 -6.74 3.14
CA ALA A 149 13.13 -6.23 3.95
C ALA A 149 13.52 -7.22 5.05
N VAL A 150 12.54 -7.75 5.80
CA VAL A 150 12.76 -8.74 6.87
C VAL A 150 13.37 -10.03 6.33
N ILE A 151 12.87 -10.57 5.21
CA ILE A 151 13.45 -11.74 4.55
C ILE A 151 14.90 -11.49 4.13
N SER A 152 15.20 -10.27 3.72
CA SER A 152 16.53 -9.86 3.24
C SER A 152 17.56 -9.65 4.36
N ILE A 153 17.15 -9.55 5.64
CA ILE A 153 18.06 -9.30 6.77
C ILE A 153 19.26 -10.28 6.78
N ARG A 154 19.02 -11.54 6.44
CA ARG A 154 20.06 -12.59 6.44
C ARG A 154 20.57 -12.95 5.05
N LYS A 155 20.03 -12.36 4.00
CA LYS A 155 20.32 -12.73 2.60
C LYS A 155 21.14 -11.68 1.87
N SER A 156 20.76 -10.40 1.96
CA SER A 156 21.34 -9.33 1.17
C SER A 156 21.09 -7.96 1.81
N SER A 157 22.15 -7.29 2.22
CA SER A 157 22.08 -5.91 2.72
C SER A 157 21.52 -4.93 1.69
N LEU A 158 21.85 -5.15 0.41
CA LEU A 158 21.34 -4.33 -0.68
C LEU A 158 19.82 -4.45 -0.82
N SER A 159 19.29 -5.68 -0.87
CA SER A 159 17.84 -5.89 -0.97
C SER A 159 17.10 -5.31 0.23
N ALA A 160 17.66 -5.39 1.45
CA ALA A 160 17.09 -4.78 2.64
C ALA A 160 17.04 -3.25 2.55
N SER A 161 18.12 -2.61 2.06
CA SER A 161 18.16 -1.15 1.90
C SER A 161 17.20 -0.66 0.81
N ILE A 162 17.12 -1.36 -0.32
CA ILE A 162 16.18 -1.07 -1.40
C ILE A 162 14.74 -1.22 -0.93
N SER A 163 14.42 -2.30 -0.22
CA SER A 163 13.09 -2.49 0.37
C SER A 163 12.72 -1.34 1.31
N THR A 164 13.68 -0.85 2.13
CA THR A 164 13.46 0.28 3.04
C THR A 164 13.10 1.56 2.26
N LEU A 165 13.78 1.84 1.17
CA LEU A 165 13.44 2.98 0.31
C LEU A 165 12.02 2.84 -0.27
N LEU A 166 11.68 1.65 -0.78
CA LEU A 166 10.35 1.38 -1.36
C LEU A 166 9.24 1.47 -0.32
N ILE A 167 9.47 1.03 0.93
CA ILE A 167 8.53 1.26 2.04
C ILE A 167 8.27 2.76 2.18
N GLY A 168 9.32 3.56 2.32
CA GLY A 168 9.20 5.00 2.52
C GLY A 168 8.49 5.70 1.36
N PHE A 169 8.81 5.37 0.11
CA PHE A 169 8.14 5.95 -1.07
C PHE A 169 6.66 5.55 -1.14
N SER A 170 6.30 4.29 -0.86
CA SER A 170 4.91 3.85 -0.83
C SER A 170 4.11 4.60 0.23
N LEU A 171 4.67 4.76 1.45
CA LEU A 171 4.03 5.49 2.53
C LEU A 171 3.93 6.99 2.25
N LEU A 172 4.94 7.58 1.63
CA LEU A 172 4.90 8.98 1.23
C LEU A 172 3.80 9.20 0.19
N THR A 173 3.70 8.34 -0.81
CA THR A 173 2.62 8.37 -1.81
C THR A 173 1.25 8.22 -1.16
N ALA A 174 1.09 7.28 -0.21
CA ALA A 174 -0.15 7.11 0.55
C ALA A 174 -0.60 8.42 1.21
N THR A 175 0.33 9.15 1.83
CA THR A 175 0.00 10.38 2.58
C THR A 175 -0.12 11.64 1.74
N LEU A 176 0.44 11.66 0.53
CA LEU A 176 0.39 12.82 -0.37
C LEU A 176 -0.76 12.75 -1.36
N ALA A 177 -1.03 11.55 -1.92
CA ALA A 177 -1.96 11.39 -3.02
C ALA A 177 -3.37 10.96 -2.58
N TYR A 178 -3.52 10.42 -1.35
CA TYR A 178 -4.78 9.80 -0.94
C TYR A 178 -5.22 10.23 0.46
N SER A 179 -6.56 10.19 0.69
CA SER A 179 -7.14 10.38 2.01
C SER A 179 -6.99 9.12 2.88
N SER A 180 -6.63 9.31 4.14
CA SER A 180 -6.56 8.23 5.14
C SER A 180 -7.91 7.87 5.75
N SER A 181 -9.00 8.55 5.39
CA SER A 181 -10.34 8.30 5.92
C SER A 181 -10.78 6.85 5.65
N ILE A 182 -11.48 6.26 6.62
CA ILE A 182 -12.12 4.95 6.46
C ILE A 182 -13.56 5.22 6.07
N THR A 183 -13.90 4.96 4.81
CA THR A 183 -15.25 5.12 4.26
C THR A 183 -15.94 3.77 4.12
N GLN A 184 -17.26 3.76 4.10
CA GLN A 184 -18.01 2.55 3.77
C GLN A 184 -17.71 2.14 2.33
N LEU A 185 -17.51 0.84 2.12
CA LEU A 185 -17.32 0.26 0.80
C LEU A 185 -18.61 0.36 -0.02
N SER A 186 -18.48 0.70 -1.30
CA SER A 186 -19.57 0.50 -2.23
C SER A 186 -19.80 -1.02 -2.41
N PRO A 187 -21.03 -1.48 -2.66
CA PRO A 187 -21.33 -2.91 -2.82
C PRO A 187 -20.50 -3.60 -3.91
N VAL A 188 -20.13 -2.88 -4.97
CA VAL A 188 -19.28 -3.38 -6.06
C VAL A 188 -17.85 -3.70 -5.59
N LEU A 189 -17.35 -2.97 -4.59
CA LEU A 189 -16.02 -3.15 -4.01
C LEU A 189 -15.99 -4.20 -2.88
N ASP A 190 -17.14 -4.58 -2.35
CA ASP A 190 -17.26 -5.62 -1.31
C ASP A 190 -17.34 -7.02 -1.96
N SER A 191 -16.24 -7.44 -2.56
CA SER A 191 -16.13 -8.73 -3.25
C SER A 191 -14.83 -9.45 -2.87
N PRO A 192 -14.91 -10.74 -2.47
CA PRO A 192 -13.73 -11.56 -2.21
C PRO A 192 -12.80 -11.65 -3.43
N TRP A 193 -13.37 -11.70 -4.65
CA TRP A 193 -12.59 -11.76 -5.88
C TRP A 193 -11.76 -10.50 -6.12
N LEU A 194 -12.33 -9.32 -5.83
CA LEU A 194 -11.58 -8.07 -5.88
C LEU A 194 -10.41 -8.09 -4.90
N SER A 195 -10.66 -8.54 -3.66
CA SER A 195 -9.63 -8.60 -2.63
C SER A 195 -8.47 -9.50 -3.03
N VAL A 196 -8.73 -10.68 -3.58
CA VAL A 196 -7.69 -11.61 -4.04
C VAL A 196 -6.97 -11.05 -5.27
N HIS A 197 -7.70 -10.45 -6.22
CA HIS A 197 -7.14 -9.78 -7.39
C HIS A 197 -6.14 -8.69 -6.98
N VAL A 198 -6.59 -7.72 -6.19
CA VAL A 198 -5.74 -6.58 -5.77
C VAL A 198 -4.54 -7.06 -4.98
N THR A 199 -4.71 -8.00 -4.04
CA THR A 199 -3.60 -8.60 -3.29
C THR A 199 -2.55 -9.19 -4.21
N THR A 200 -2.96 -9.98 -5.20
CA THR A 200 -2.07 -10.65 -6.17
C THR A 200 -1.30 -9.63 -7.02
N ILE A 201 -2.00 -8.61 -7.53
CA ILE A 201 -1.38 -7.51 -8.30
C ILE A 201 -0.37 -6.73 -7.45
N MET A 202 -0.70 -6.40 -6.20
CA MET A 202 0.21 -5.62 -5.33
C MET A 202 1.48 -6.42 -4.97
N ILE A 203 1.38 -7.73 -4.76
CA ILE A 203 2.56 -8.59 -4.55
C ILE A 203 3.42 -8.59 -5.83
N SER A 204 2.82 -8.70 -7.00
CA SER A 204 3.54 -8.60 -8.29
C SER A 204 4.26 -7.25 -8.42
N TYR A 205 3.59 -6.14 -8.13
CA TYR A 205 4.19 -4.79 -8.17
C TYR A 205 5.32 -4.60 -7.16
N THR A 206 5.23 -5.26 -6.00
CA THR A 206 6.33 -5.32 -5.03
C THR A 206 7.59 -5.91 -5.66
N LEU A 207 7.45 -7.05 -6.36
CA LEU A 207 8.57 -7.69 -7.03
C LEU A 207 9.14 -6.84 -8.16
N PHE A 208 8.30 -6.24 -9.00
CA PHE A 208 8.76 -5.33 -10.06
C PHE A 208 9.50 -4.11 -9.50
N GLY A 209 9.02 -3.52 -8.41
CA GLY A 209 9.70 -2.42 -7.73
C GLY A 209 11.10 -2.81 -7.23
N LEU A 210 11.23 -3.99 -6.62
CA LEU A 210 12.53 -4.53 -6.16
C LEU A 210 13.48 -4.76 -7.33
N ILE A 211 13.03 -5.42 -8.39
CA ILE A 211 13.82 -5.70 -9.61
C ILE A 211 14.31 -4.40 -10.23
N THR A 212 13.45 -3.40 -10.30
CA THR A 212 13.76 -2.08 -10.90
C THR A 212 14.83 -1.34 -10.10
N LEU A 213 14.66 -1.19 -8.79
CA LEU A 213 15.69 -0.51 -7.98
C LEU A 213 16.99 -1.30 -7.92
N ASN A 214 16.95 -2.63 -7.87
CA ASN A 214 18.15 -3.45 -8.02
C ASN A 214 18.87 -3.14 -9.36
N SER A 215 18.12 -2.99 -10.45
CA SER A 215 18.67 -2.67 -11.76
C SER A 215 19.30 -1.29 -11.81
N ILE A 216 18.64 -0.28 -11.25
CA ILE A 216 19.15 1.10 -11.17
C ILE A 216 20.46 1.14 -10.36
N VAL A 217 20.50 0.45 -9.21
CA VAL A 217 21.72 0.37 -8.38
C VAL A 217 22.84 -0.36 -9.12
N ALA A 218 22.53 -1.44 -9.83
CA ALA A 218 23.52 -2.18 -10.62
C ALA A 218 24.12 -1.32 -11.74
N LEU A 219 23.31 -0.52 -12.44
CA LEU A 219 23.77 0.43 -13.46
C LEU A 219 24.64 1.55 -12.85
N TYR A 220 24.26 2.07 -11.67
CA TYR A 220 25.04 3.07 -10.95
C TYR A 220 26.43 2.51 -10.56
N ILE A 221 26.49 1.27 -10.06
CA ILE A 221 27.76 0.62 -9.70
C ILE A 221 28.62 0.38 -10.95
N LEU A 222 28.02 -0.06 -12.05
CA LEU A 222 28.71 -0.20 -13.33
C LEU A 222 29.32 1.13 -13.78
N TRP A 223 28.55 2.23 -13.71
CA TRP A 223 29.03 3.55 -14.09
C TRP A 223 30.18 4.04 -13.21
N ARG A 224 30.12 3.79 -11.89
CA ARG A 224 31.13 4.27 -10.93
C ARG A 224 32.39 3.42 -10.88
N ARG A 225 32.32 2.12 -11.13
CA ARG A 225 33.36 1.16 -10.82
C ARG A 225 33.66 0.16 -11.92
N ALA A 226 32.92 0.16 -13.02
CA ALA A 226 33.01 -0.81 -14.10
C ALA A 226 32.91 -2.29 -13.61
N ASP A 227 32.11 -2.55 -12.56
CA ASP A 227 31.96 -3.88 -11.98
C ASP A 227 30.90 -4.70 -12.76
N PHE A 228 31.36 -5.39 -13.79
CA PHE A 228 30.54 -6.29 -14.59
C PHE A 228 30.13 -7.56 -13.84
N THR A 229 30.91 -8.00 -12.86
CA THR A 229 30.61 -9.18 -12.06
C THR A 229 29.37 -8.94 -11.19
N PHE A 230 29.33 -7.79 -10.55
CA PHE A 230 28.14 -7.38 -9.78
C PHE A 230 26.91 -7.21 -10.68
N LEU A 231 27.09 -6.65 -11.87
CA LEU A 231 26.01 -6.47 -12.84
C LEU A 231 25.37 -7.80 -13.23
N THR A 232 26.17 -8.80 -13.63
CA THR A 232 25.67 -10.12 -14.04
C THR A 232 25.08 -10.90 -12.86
N TYR A 233 25.66 -10.78 -11.68
CA TYR A 233 25.10 -11.35 -10.46
C TYR A 233 23.70 -10.77 -10.17
N THR A 234 23.54 -9.45 -10.27
CA THR A 234 22.25 -8.77 -10.03
C THR A 234 21.23 -9.13 -11.10
N GLN A 235 21.65 -9.26 -12.37
CA GLN A 235 20.78 -9.73 -13.45
C GLN A 235 20.19 -11.11 -13.13
N ARG A 236 21.04 -12.05 -12.71
CA ARG A 236 20.59 -13.40 -12.34
C ARG A 236 19.58 -13.40 -11.21
N ASN A 237 19.82 -12.60 -10.17
CA ASN A 237 18.88 -12.46 -9.04
C ASN A 237 17.57 -11.81 -9.49
N ASN A 238 17.62 -10.79 -10.34
CA ASN A 238 16.45 -10.15 -10.88
C ASN A 238 15.62 -11.08 -11.77
N LEU A 239 16.25 -11.92 -12.58
CA LEU A 239 15.55 -12.95 -13.36
C LEU A 239 14.79 -13.94 -12.46
N LEU A 240 15.38 -14.37 -11.32
CA LEU A 240 14.70 -15.23 -10.36
C LEU A 240 13.45 -14.58 -9.73
N LEU A 241 13.45 -13.26 -9.54
CA LEU A 241 12.29 -12.51 -9.05
C LEU A 241 11.29 -12.21 -10.17
N LEU A 242 11.76 -12.07 -11.40
CA LEU A 242 10.94 -11.72 -12.55
C LEU A 242 9.92 -12.81 -12.90
N TYR A 243 10.30 -14.10 -12.79
CA TYR A 243 9.39 -15.21 -13.04
C TYR A 243 8.12 -15.14 -12.15
N PRO A 244 8.24 -15.15 -10.81
CA PRO A 244 7.04 -15.06 -9.97
C PRO A 244 6.31 -13.72 -10.14
N ALA A 245 7.01 -12.61 -10.41
CA ALA A 245 6.37 -11.32 -10.63
C ALA A 245 5.41 -11.36 -11.82
N ILE A 246 5.84 -11.91 -12.95
CA ILE A 246 5.00 -12.03 -14.16
C ILE A 246 3.85 -13.02 -13.93
N TRP A 247 4.11 -14.16 -13.31
CA TRP A 247 3.05 -15.13 -13.02
C TRP A 247 1.97 -14.53 -12.13
N LEU A 248 2.35 -13.79 -11.09
CA LEU A 248 1.39 -13.09 -10.23
C LEU A 248 0.63 -12.01 -10.97
N LEU A 249 1.29 -11.28 -11.90
CA LEU A 249 0.60 -10.30 -12.73
C LEU A 249 -0.47 -10.96 -13.61
N VAL A 250 -0.11 -12.03 -14.32
CA VAL A 250 -1.04 -12.76 -15.19
C VAL A 250 -2.21 -13.37 -14.41
N ILE A 251 -1.91 -14.04 -13.29
CA ILE A 251 -2.94 -14.57 -12.39
C ILE A 251 -3.83 -13.45 -11.88
N GLY A 252 -3.23 -12.31 -11.48
CA GLY A 252 -3.97 -11.13 -11.05
C GLY A 252 -4.92 -10.62 -12.14
N ILE A 253 -4.48 -10.52 -13.40
CA ILE A 253 -5.35 -10.12 -14.53
C ILE A 253 -6.52 -11.09 -14.68
N ILE A 254 -6.29 -12.40 -14.60
CA ILE A 254 -7.36 -13.42 -14.70
C ILE A 254 -8.36 -13.27 -13.54
N LEU A 255 -7.88 -13.08 -12.30
CA LEU A 255 -8.75 -12.86 -11.14
C LEU A 255 -9.57 -11.57 -11.28
N GLY A 256 -8.96 -10.53 -11.85
CA GLY A 256 -9.64 -9.27 -12.16
C GLY A 256 -10.75 -9.44 -13.18
N SER A 257 -10.54 -10.28 -14.21
CA SER A 257 -11.57 -10.57 -15.20
C SER A 257 -12.78 -11.31 -14.60
N ILE A 258 -12.54 -12.23 -13.64
CA ILE A 258 -13.63 -12.92 -12.92
C ILE A 258 -14.44 -11.89 -12.11
N TRP A 259 -13.78 -11.00 -11.40
CA TRP A 259 -14.45 -9.93 -10.66
C TRP A 259 -15.22 -8.98 -11.60
N ALA A 260 -14.63 -8.60 -12.73
CA ALA A 260 -15.27 -7.74 -13.72
C ALA A 260 -16.57 -8.37 -14.25
N ASN A 261 -16.56 -9.67 -14.53
CA ASN A 261 -17.76 -10.38 -14.95
C ASN A 261 -18.87 -10.38 -13.89
N GLN A 262 -18.53 -10.51 -12.62
CA GLN A 262 -19.52 -10.43 -11.53
C GLN A 262 -20.06 -9.00 -11.33
N SER A 263 -19.22 -7.99 -11.56
CA SER A 263 -19.57 -6.59 -11.30
C SER A 263 -20.29 -5.92 -12.47
N TRP A 264 -19.92 -6.27 -13.71
CA TRP A 264 -20.39 -5.61 -14.95
C TRP A 264 -20.88 -6.58 -16.03
N GLY A 265 -20.87 -7.89 -15.78
CA GLY A 265 -21.35 -8.91 -16.72
C GLY A 265 -20.41 -9.19 -17.88
N SER A 266 -19.16 -8.74 -17.85
CA SER A 266 -18.16 -8.93 -18.90
C SER A 266 -16.80 -9.26 -18.31
N TYR A 267 -16.15 -10.32 -18.82
CA TYR A 267 -14.78 -10.68 -18.39
C TYR A 267 -13.71 -9.70 -18.86
N TRP A 268 -13.97 -9.02 -19.97
CA TRP A 268 -13.04 -8.08 -20.60
C TRP A 268 -13.80 -7.03 -21.39
N SER A 269 -13.59 -5.76 -21.08
CA SER A 269 -14.29 -4.64 -21.70
C SER A 269 -13.38 -3.66 -22.45
N TRP A 270 -12.10 -4.00 -22.60
CA TRP A 270 -11.08 -3.11 -23.16
C TRP A 270 -10.92 -1.80 -22.36
N ASP A 271 -11.25 -1.86 -21.08
CA ASP A 271 -11.02 -0.74 -20.18
C ASP A 271 -9.53 -0.37 -20.17
N PRO A 272 -9.17 0.92 -20.10
CA PRO A 272 -7.77 1.35 -20.07
C PRO A 272 -6.90 0.62 -19.06
N LYS A 273 -7.44 0.26 -17.90
CA LYS A 273 -6.69 -0.46 -16.85
C LYS A 273 -6.39 -1.90 -17.22
N GLU A 274 -7.35 -2.59 -17.87
CA GLU A 274 -7.17 -3.93 -18.42
C GLU A 274 -6.10 -3.95 -19.51
N VAL A 275 -6.20 -3.01 -20.44
CA VAL A 275 -5.26 -2.87 -21.56
C VAL A 275 -3.84 -2.59 -21.07
N TRP A 276 -3.66 -1.65 -20.15
CA TRP A 276 -2.34 -1.32 -19.61
C TRP A 276 -1.75 -2.41 -18.71
N ALA A 277 -2.58 -3.18 -18.02
CA ALA A 277 -2.13 -4.38 -17.31
C ALA A 277 -1.59 -5.44 -18.28
N LEU A 278 -2.29 -5.67 -19.39
CA LEU A 278 -1.82 -6.57 -20.47
C LEU A 278 -0.53 -6.06 -21.12
N ILE A 279 -0.44 -4.77 -21.45
CA ILE A 279 0.78 -4.15 -21.98
C ILE A 279 1.94 -4.36 -21.01
N SER A 280 1.72 -4.13 -19.71
CA SER A 280 2.75 -4.35 -18.69
C SER A 280 3.21 -5.81 -18.64
N ALA A 281 2.29 -6.78 -18.74
CA ALA A 281 2.64 -8.20 -18.81
C ALA A 281 3.52 -8.50 -20.04
N LEU A 282 3.15 -8.01 -21.22
CA LEU A 282 3.92 -8.20 -22.44
C LEU A 282 5.32 -7.55 -22.37
N VAL A 283 5.41 -6.33 -21.83
CA VAL A 283 6.68 -5.63 -21.62
C VAL A 283 7.62 -6.45 -20.72
N TYR A 284 7.12 -7.02 -19.63
CA TYR A 284 7.96 -7.81 -18.73
C TYR A 284 8.19 -9.27 -19.18
N LEU A 285 7.38 -9.79 -20.12
CA LEU A 285 7.65 -11.08 -20.79
C LEU A 285 8.83 -11.00 -21.76
N TYR A 286 9.05 -9.86 -22.38
CA TYR A 286 10.12 -9.67 -23.36
C TYR A 286 11.52 -10.05 -22.83
N PRO A 287 11.98 -9.59 -21.62
CA PRO A 287 13.28 -9.98 -21.12
C PRO A 287 13.45 -11.49 -20.88
N LEU A 288 12.35 -12.22 -20.69
CA LEU A 288 12.41 -13.67 -20.51
C LEU A 288 12.60 -14.45 -21.80
N GLN A 289 12.16 -13.90 -22.93
CA GLN A 289 12.24 -14.58 -24.24
C GLN A 289 13.42 -14.12 -25.08
N SER A 290 14.05 -12.99 -24.72
CA SER A 290 15.10 -12.37 -25.50
C SER A 290 16.50 -12.81 -25.09
N GLN A 291 17.49 -12.45 -25.90
CA GLN A 291 18.91 -12.54 -25.59
C GLN A 291 19.32 -11.72 -24.35
N LEU A 292 18.41 -10.89 -23.83
CA LEU A 292 18.65 -10.13 -22.59
C LEU A 292 18.91 -11.01 -21.36
N LYS A 293 18.57 -12.31 -21.41
CA LYS A 293 18.93 -13.27 -20.35
C LYS A 293 20.42 -13.56 -20.31
N GLU A 294 21.12 -13.41 -21.43
CA GLU A 294 22.53 -13.71 -21.52
C GLU A 294 23.35 -12.73 -20.70
N ALA A 295 24.39 -13.26 -20.03
CA ALA A 295 25.29 -12.45 -19.21
C ALA A 295 26.00 -11.34 -20.00
N THR A 296 26.26 -11.55 -21.30
CA THR A 296 26.84 -10.59 -22.23
C THR A 296 25.96 -9.34 -22.41
N ASN A 297 24.64 -9.49 -22.23
CA ASN A 297 23.66 -8.40 -22.39
C ASN A 297 23.17 -7.84 -21.04
N ALA A 298 23.85 -8.10 -19.94
CA ALA A 298 23.42 -7.69 -18.60
C ALA A 298 23.14 -6.18 -18.48
N LYS A 299 23.95 -5.32 -19.13
CA LYS A 299 23.73 -3.87 -19.15
C LYS A 299 22.39 -3.52 -19.81
N ASN A 300 22.11 -4.11 -20.97
CA ASN A 300 20.88 -3.86 -21.71
C ASN A 300 19.65 -4.38 -20.94
N PHE A 301 19.77 -5.53 -20.27
CA PHE A 301 18.76 -6.03 -19.36
C PHE A 301 18.38 -5.01 -18.28
N HIS A 302 19.36 -4.47 -17.56
CA HIS A 302 19.10 -3.51 -16.49
C HIS A 302 18.52 -2.19 -16.99
N ILE A 303 18.99 -1.70 -18.15
CA ILE A 303 18.42 -0.52 -18.80
C ILE A 303 16.97 -0.78 -19.17
N TYR A 304 16.69 -1.92 -19.81
CA TYR A 304 15.33 -2.29 -20.18
C TYR A 304 14.39 -2.35 -18.99
N ILE A 305 14.79 -3.04 -17.92
CA ILE A 305 13.99 -3.17 -16.69
C ILE A 305 13.70 -1.80 -16.05
N ALA A 306 14.68 -0.89 -16.03
CA ALA A 306 14.49 0.45 -15.50
C ALA A 306 13.38 1.22 -16.26
N PHE A 307 13.37 1.11 -17.59
CA PHE A 307 12.32 1.72 -18.41
C PHE A 307 10.99 0.95 -18.37
N ALA A 308 11.02 -0.38 -18.31
CA ALA A 308 9.82 -1.20 -18.23
C ALA A 308 8.91 -0.82 -17.04
N PHE A 309 9.49 -0.33 -15.96
CA PHE A 309 8.74 0.07 -14.77
C PHE A 309 7.77 1.23 -15.01
N PHE A 310 8.02 2.06 -16.02
CA PHE A 310 7.07 3.10 -16.40
C PHE A 310 5.70 2.53 -16.81
N SER A 311 5.64 1.31 -17.38
CA SER A 311 4.36 0.67 -17.68
C SER A 311 3.55 0.37 -16.41
N ILE A 312 4.20 -0.07 -15.34
CA ILE A 312 3.56 -0.30 -14.03
C ILE A 312 3.08 1.02 -13.41
N LEU A 313 3.94 2.04 -13.40
CA LEU A 313 3.56 3.36 -12.89
C LEU A 313 2.41 3.96 -13.67
N PHE A 314 2.40 3.81 -14.99
CA PHE A 314 1.31 4.30 -15.81
C PHE A 314 0.02 3.49 -15.58
N THR A 315 0.10 2.16 -15.47
CA THR A 315 -1.07 1.33 -15.14
C THR A 315 -1.69 1.72 -13.80
N TYR A 316 -0.87 2.02 -12.79
CA TYR A 316 -1.36 2.34 -11.45
C TYR A 316 -1.83 3.80 -11.33
N PHE A 317 -0.99 4.76 -11.72
CA PHE A 317 -1.27 6.19 -11.57
C PHE A 317 -1.84 6.83 -12.85
N GLY A 318 -1.20 6.58 -13.98
CA GLY A 318 -1.53 7.24 -15.24
C GLY A 318 -2.96 6.95 -15.70
N VAL A 319 -3.37 5.70 -15.65
CA VAL A 319 -4.74 5.31 -16.04
C VAL A 319 -5.76 6.00 -15.15
N ASN A 320 -5.56 5.99 -13.82
CA ASN A 320 -6.52 6.57 -12.89
C ASN A 320 -6.69 8.09 -13.04
N HIS A 321 -5.61 8.81 -13.38
CA HIS A 321 -5.64 10.28 -13.43
C HIS A 321 -5.81 10.85 -14.84
N LEU A 322 -5.43 10.13 -15.89
CA LEU A 322 -5.39 10.64 -17.26
C LEU A 322 -6.45 10.03 -18.18
N LEU A 323 -6.79 8.75 -18.00
CA LEU A 323 -7.63 8.04 -18.95
C LEU A 323 -9.06 7.78 -18.43
N GLY A 324 -9.24 7.69 -17.12
CA GLY A 324 -10.49 7.28 -16.52
C GLY A 324 -10.84 5.81 -16.84
N GLY A 325 -12.13 5.43 -16.75
CA GLY A 325 -12.63 4.10 -17.07
C GLY A 325 -13.44 3.47 -15.94
N LEU A 326 -13.91 2.25 -16.15
CA LEU A 326 -14.73 1.49 -15.17
C LEU A 326 -14.00 1.21 -13.86
N HIS A 327 -12.68 1.18 -13.88
CA HIS A 327 -11.81 0.92 -12.74
C HIS A 327 -11.30 2.20 -12.05
N SER A 328 -11.72 3.40 -12.47
CA SER A 328 -11.28 4.64 -11.83
C SER A 328 -12.20 5.00 -10.66
N TYR A 329 -11.85 4.49 -9.48
CA TYR A 329 -12.53 4.82 -8.20
C TYR A 329 -11.81 5.95 -7.44
N VAL A 330 -11.06 6.78 -8.12
CA VAL A 330 -10.39 7.94 -7.53
C VAL A 330 -11.41 9.06 -7.42
N GLN A 331 -11.97 9.23 -6.25
CA GLN A 331 -12.61 10.46 -5.80
C GLN A 331 -11.74 11.11 -4.73
#